data_76e50a12a3ff84ae994366ae1bd986c2
#
_entry.id   76e50a12a3ff84ae994366ae1bd986c2
#
_cell.length_a   1.000
_cell.length_b   1.000
_cell.length_c   1.000
_cell.angle_alpha   90.00
_cell.angle_beta   90.00
_cell.angle_gamma   90.00
#
_symmetry.space_group_name_H-M   'P 1'
#
loop_
_entity.id
_entity.type
_entity.pdbx_description
1 polymer ?
#
loop_
_entity_poly.entity_id
_entity_poly.type
_entity_poly.pdbx_seq_one_letter_code
_entity_poly.pdbx_strand_id
1 'polypeptide(L)'
;PVDAAHTGFPGVNQLQSVTPSEMLRLNTAIPATSRMEQQPLGVAAGDLAGFPNGRRPGDDAVDIALRVAMGVLCHPLPVGENGSPVNLGLCSPEDAPVGTVALTDGAPISAREFNSTFPYLLTPYPGSPGSSPVPQPQN
;
A
#
# COMPACT_ATOMS: atom_id res chain seq x y z
N PRO A 1 -16.68 -11.20 6.23
CA PRO A 1 -17.49 -10.00 6.05
C PRO A 1 -17.26 -9.12 7.26
N VAL A 2 -16.63 -7.98 7.03
CA VAL A 2 -16.54 -6.98 8.08
C VAL A 2 -17.95 -6.41 8.18
N ASP A 3 -18.56 -6.57 9.35
CA ASP A 3 -19.87 -6.03 9.63
C ASP A 3 -19.88 -4.54 9.30
N ALA A 4 -20.95 -4.06 8.68
CA ALA A 4 -21.13 -2.65 8.36
C ALA A 4 -21.01 -1.74 9.61
N ALA A 5 -21.23 -2.31 10.81
CA ALA A 5 -21.01 -1.65 12.08
C ALA A 5 -19.52 -1.42 12.43
N HIS A 6 -18.60 -2.15 11.80
CA HIS A 6 -17.15 -2.01 11.98
C HIS A 6 -16.48 -1.19 10.86
N THR A 7 -17.23 -0.77 9.86
CA THR A 7 -16.73 0.13 8.83
C THR A 7 -16.76 1.57 9.36
N GLY A 8 -15.92 1.87 10.31
CA GLY A 8 -15.61 3.23 10.73
C GLY A 8 -14.86 4.03 9.64
N PHE A 9 -14.89 3.54 8.39
CA PHE A 9 -14.32 4.20 7.23
C PHE A 9 -15.43 4.86 6.41
N PRO A 10 -15.67 6.16 6.56
CA PRO A 10 -16.51 6.87 5.61
C PRO A 10 -15.88 6.75 4.24
N GLY A 11 -16.59 6.13 3.30
CA GLY A 11 -16.15 6.00 1.91
C GLY A 11 -15.54 4.64 1.52
N VAL A 12 -15.36 3.68 2.43
CA VAL A 12 -15.02 2.32 2.05
C VAL A 12 -16.28 1.61 1.54
N ASN A 13 -16.35 1.46 0.23
CA ASN A 13 -17.45 0.75 -0.43
C ASN A 13 -17.25 -0.76 -0.30
N GLN A 14 -17.72 -1.36 0.80
CA GLN A 14 -17.74 -2.81 0.97
C GLN A 14 -19.08 -3.36 0.53
N LEU A 15 -19.04 -4.29 -0.42
CA LEU A 15 -20.21 -5.06 -0.80
C LEU A 15 -20.64 -5.95 0.37
N GLN A 16 -21.90 -5.86 0.81
CA GLN A 16 -22.45 -6.68 1.90
C GLN A 16 -22.47 -8.18 1.59
N SER A 17 -22.40 -8.53 0.32
CA SER A 17 -22.44 -9.92 -0.18
C SER A 17 -21.04 -10.49 -0.50
N VAL A 18 -19.97 -9.92 0.03
CA VAL A 18 -18.61 -10.40 -0.23
C VAL A 18 -18.36 -11.73 0.45
N THR A 19 -18.08 -12.77 -0.34
CA THR A 19 -17.50 -14.01 0.16
C THR A 19 -16.02 -13.78 0.47
N PRO A 20 -15.53 -14.11 1.69
CA PRO A 20 -14.10 -14.05 1.98
C PRO A 20 -13.31 -14.93 0.99
N SER A 21 -12.28 -14.36 0.40
CA SER A 21 -11.43 -15.03 -0.58
C SER A 21 -10.06 -14.36 -0.60
N GLU A 22 -9.03 -15.08 -1.04
CA GLU A 22 -7.66 -14.58 -1.19
C GLU A 22 -7.47 -13.75 -2.48
N MET A 23 -8.55 -13.21 -3.03
CA MET A 23 -8.48 -12.39 -4.24
C MET A 23 -8.09 -10.96 -3.92
N LEU A 24 -7.21 -10.41 -4.72
CA LEU A 24 -6.92 -8.98 -4.73
C LEU A 24 -8.17 -8.23 -5.19
N ARG A 25 -8.52 -7.15 -4.48
CA ARG A 25 -9.71 -6.35 -4.76
C ARG A 25 -9.33 -4.94 -5.15
N LEU A 26 -10.07 -4.39 -6.09
CA LEU A 26 -9.91 -3.03 -6.55
C LEU A 26 -11.25 -2.29 -6.46
N ASN A 27 -11.29 -1.21 -5.70
CA ASN A 27 -12.40 -0.27 -5.70
C ASN A 27 -12.17 0.79 -6.78
N THR A 28 -12.86 0.65 -7.89
CA THR A 28 -12.73 1.55 -9.04
C THR A 28 -13.40 2.93 -8.83
N ALA A 29 -14.12 3.12 -7.73
CA ALA A 29 -14.66 4.43 -7.37
C ALA A 29 -13.57 5.37 -6.80
N ILE A 30 -12.42 4.81 -6.39
CA ILE A 30 -11.27 5.60 -5.95
C ILE A 30 -10.43 5.95 -7.19
N PRO A 31 -10.22 7.24 -7.49
CA PRO A 31 -9.38 7.66 -8.61
C PRO A 31 -7.95 7.16 -8.45
N ALA A 32 -7.33 6.83 -9.58
CA ALA A 32 -5.91 6.45 -9.59
C ALA A 32 -5.02 7.61 -9.15
N THR A 33 -4.13 7.37 -8.23
CA THR A 33 -3.09 8.34 -7.83
C THR A 33 -2.06 8.49 -8.95
N SER A 34 -1.67 9.71 -9.27
CA SER A 34 -0.64 9.96 -10.27
C SER A 34 0.69 9.30 -9.87
N ARG A 35 1.48 8.85 -10.86
CA ARG A 35 2.73 8.14 -10.59
C ARG A 35 3.68 8.87 -9.65
N MET A 36 3.72 10.20 -9.73
CA MET A 36 4.61 11.03 -8.93
C MET A 36 4.15 11.19 -7.47
N GLU A 37 2.89 10.93 -7.21
CA GLU A 37 2.25 11.07 -5.90
C GLU A 37 2.02 9.73 -5.20
N GLN A 38 2.20 8.61 -5.92
CA GLN A 38 2.02 7.28 -5.36
C GLN A 38 2.95 7.05 -4.17
N GLN A 39 2.37 6.52 -3.09
CA GLN A 39 3.10 6.16 -1.88
C GLN A 39 3.34 4.65 -1.85
N PRO A 40 4.59 4.19 -1.67
CA PRO A 40 4.90 2.76 -1.62
C PRO A 40 4.11 2.00 -0.55
N LEU A 41 3.83 2.64 0.56
CA LEU A 41 3.04 2.04 1.65
C LEU A 41 1.52 2.13 1.42
N GLY A 42 1.06 2.58 0.26
CA GLY A 42 -0.34 2.60 -0.13
C GLY A 42 -1.25 3.27 0.91
N VAL A 43 -2.32 2.59 1.28
CA VAL A 43 -3.31 3.11 2.24
C VAL A 43 -2.68 3.46 3.59
N ALA A 44 -1.66 2.73 4.04
CA ALA A 44 -0.98 3.03 5.30
C ALA A 44 -0.26 4.39 5.29
N ALA A 45 0.04 4.92 4.10
CA ALA A 45 0.61 6.26 3.90
C ALA A 45 -0.42 7.28 3.34
N GLY A 46 -1.72 6.97 3.40
CA GLY A 46 -2.79 7.86 2.94
C GLY A 46 -3.08 7.81 1.44
N ASP A 47 -2.41 6.95 0.68
CA ASP A 47 -2.70 6.74 -0.74
C ASP A 47 -3.77 5.66 -0.91
N LEU A 48 -5.03 6.08 -0.94
CA LEU A 48 -6.18 5.18 -0.97
C LEU A 48 -6.28 4.34 -2.26
N ALA A 49 -5.60 4.73 -3.33
CA ALA A 49 -5.52 3.97 -4.58
C ALA A 49 -4.40 2.91 -4.56
N GLY A 50 -3.60 2.87 -3.49
CA GLY A 50 -2.54 1.88 -3.29
C GLY A 50 -2.99 0.64 -2.55
N PHE A 51 -2.07 -0.32 -2.37
CA PHE A 51 -2.34 -1.56 -1.62
C PHE A 51 -2.96 -1.24 -0.23
N PRO A 52 -4.01 -1.94 0.23
CA PRO A 52 -4.64 -3.15 -0.35
C PRO A 52 -5.72 -2.90 -1.41
N ASN A 53 -5.93 -1.67 -1.86
CA ASN A 53 -6.82 -1.37 -2.99
C ASN A 53 -6.12 -1.70 -4.32
N GLY A 54 -6.16 -2.94 -4.73
CA GLY A 54 -5.31 -3.45 -5.79
C GLY A 54 -3.85 -3.64 -5.32
N ARG A 55 -2.94 -3.82 -6.26
CA ARG A 55 -1.49 -3.87 -6.03
C ARG A 55 -0.77 -3.30 -7.25
N ARG A 56 -0.22 -2.13 -7.10
CA ARG A 56 0.56 -1.49 -8.16
C ARG A 56 2.01 -1.99 -8.13
N PRO A 57 2.77 -1.90 -9.23
CA PRO A 57 4.18 -2.28 -9.24
C PRO A 57 5.03 -1.57 -8.18
N GLY A 58 4.70 -0.32 -7.85
CA GLY A 58 5.41 0.47 -6.84
C GLY A 58 4.90 0.30 -5.40
N ASP A 59 3.92 -0.58 -5.16
CA ASP A 59 3.41 -0.83 -3.80
C ASP A 59 4.30 -1.84 -3.08
N ASP A 60 4.88 -1.42 -1.95
CA ASP A 60 5.71 -2.24 -1.08
C ASP A 60 4.84 -3.11 -0.16
N ALA A 61 4.31 -4.19 -0.73
CA ALA A 61 3.41 -5.07 0.00
C ALA A 61 4.10 -5.80 1.15
N VAL A 62 5.43 -5.98 1.10
CA VAL A 62 6.20 -6.63 2.17
C VAL A 62 6.29 -5.71 3.37
N ASP A 63 6.73 -4.48 3.17
CA ASP A 63 6.81 -3.49 4.25
C ASP A 63 5.44 -3.20 4.86
N ILE A 64 4.38 -3.12 4.03
CA ILE A 64 3.00 -2.97 4.51
C ILE A 64 2.63 -4.16 5.40
N ALA A 65 2.88 -5.41 4.95
CA ALA A 65 2.56 -6.61 5.71
C ALA A 65 3.33 -6.68 7.04
N LEU A 66 4.61 -6.34 7.04
CA LEU A 66 5.43 -6.27 8.26
C LEU A 66 4.85 -5.27 9.26
N ARG A 67 4.51 -4.06 8.81
CA ARG A 67 3.93 -3.03 9.68
C ARG A 67 2.56 -3.41 10.20
N VAL A 68 1.72 -4.05 9.38
CA VAL A 68 0.42 -4.57 9.81
C VAL A 68 0.60 -5.66 10.87
N ALA A 69 1.52 -6.60 10.66
CA ALA A 69 1.83 -7.65 11.63
C ALA A 69 2.32 -7.09 12.96
N MET A 70 3.03 -5.95 12.95
CA MET A 70 3.48 -5.25 14.16
C MET A 70 2.41 -4.37 14.80
N GLY A 71 1.21 -4.25 14.18
CA GLY A 71 0.07 -3.57 14.75
C GLY A 71 -0.07 -2.10 14.37
N VAL A 72 0.42 -1.68 13.20
CA VAL A 72 0.22 -0.30 12.69
C VAL A 72 -1.25 0.08 12.63
N LEU A 73 -2.16 -0.89 12.43
CA LEU A 73 -3.60 -0.66 12.35
C LEU A 73 -4.24 -0.34 13.71
N CYS A 74 -3.53 -0.51 14.83
CA CYS A 74 -3.96 -0.08 16.15
C CYS A 74 -3.69 1.42 16.39
N HIS A 75 -2.95 2.06 15.50
CA HIS A 75 -2.58 3.47 15.55
C HIS A 75 -3.32 4.28 14.48
N PRO A 76 -3.51 5.60 14.67
CA PRO A 76 -4.13 6.45 13.68
C PRO A 76 -3.36 6.44 12.34
N LEU A 77 -4.07 6.24 11.24
CA LEU A 77 -3.54 6.27 9.88
C LEU A 77 -3.99 7.54 9.13
N PRO A 78 -3.19 8.08 8.21
CA PRO A 78 -3.49 9.32 7.49
C PRO A 78 -4.50 9.09 6.34
N VAL A 79 -5.63 8.44 6.64
CA VAL A 79 -6.65 8.03 5.64
C VAL A 79 -7.91 8.90 5.65
N GLY A 80 -7.99 9.89 6.53
CA GLY A 80 -9.10 10.85 6.57
C GLY A 80 -8.98 11.96 5.54
N GLU A 81 -9.97 12.86 5.51
CA GLU A 81 -9.94 14.02 4.61
C GLU A 81 -8.63 14.81 4.77
N ASN A 82 -8.02 15.16 3.64
CA ASN A 82 -6.73 15.86 3.57
C ASN A 82 -5.58 15.17 4.35
N GLY A 83 -5.63 13.84 4.45
CA GLY A 83 -4.61 13.06 5.18
C GLY A 83 -4.72 13.17 6.70
N SER A 84 -5.87 13.58 7.22
CA SER A 84 -6.08 13.62 8.68
C SER A 84 -5.99 12.22 9.27
N PRO A 85 -5.43 12.08 10.50
CA PRO A 85 -5.31 10.80 11.17
C PRO A 85 -6.70 10.23 11.53
N VAL A 86 -6.93 8.96 11.17
CA VAL A 86 -8.16 8.23 11.53
C VAL A 86 -7.77 6.96 12.28
N ASN A 87 -8.40 6.76 13.43
CA ASN A 87 -8.30 5.50 14.15
C ASN A 87 -9.33 4.51 13.59
N LEU A 88 -8.87 3.32 13.20
CA LEU A 88 -9.70 2.30 12.58
C LEU A 88 -10.60 1.56 13.58
N GLY A 89 -10.34 1.72 14.88
CA GLY A 89 -11.11 1.06 15.94
C GLY A 89 -10.97 -0.47 15.98
N LEU A 90 -9.94 -1.03 15.34
CA LEU A 90 -9.68 -2.48 15.32
C LEU A 90 -9.02 -2.97 16.61
N CYS A 91 -8.21 -2.12 17.22
CA CYS A 91 -7.47 -2.35 18.47
C CYS A 91 -7.02 -0.98 18.99
N SER A 92 -6.42 -0.95 20.19
CA SER A 92 -5.88 0.28 20.75
C SER A 92 -4.35 0.35 20.64
N PRO A 93 -3.74 1.54 20.67
CA PRO A 93 -2.28 1.68 20.64
C PRO A 93 -1.55 0.92 21.76
N GLU A 94 -2.22 0.72 22.90
CA GLU A 94 -1.70 -0.05 24.03
C GLU A 94 -1.57 -1.53 23.72
N ASP A 95 -2.40 -2.07 22.80
CA ASP A 95 -2.34 -3.47 22.37
C ASP A 95 -1.14 -3.71 21.44
N ALA A 96 -0.62 -2.67 20.80
CA ALA A 96 0.50 -2.74 19.87
C ALA A 96 1.47 -1.56 20.07
N PRO A 97 2.18 -1.47 21.21
CA PRO A 97 3.04 -0.32 21.52
C PRO A 97 4.20 -0.13 20.53
N VAL A 98 4.55 -1.15 19.78
CA VAL A 98 5.59 -1.09 18.74
C VAL A 98 5.03 -0.89 17.32
N GLY A 99 3.72 -0.71 17.18
CA GLY A 99 3.04 -0.58 15.89
C GLY A 99 3.46 0.65 15.06
N THR A 100 4.09 1.64 15.66
CA THR A 100 4.64 2.82 14.96
C THR A 100 6.05 2.63 14.43
N VAL A 101 6.71 1.49 14.72
CA VAL A 101 8.07 1.22 14.22
C VAL A 101 8.03 1.06 12.69
N ALA A 102 8.85 1.83 12.00
CA ALA A 102 8.96 1.81 10.55
C ALA A 102 9.79 0.59 10.07
N LEU A 103 9.23 -0.61 10.25
CA LEU A 103 9.83 -1.84 9.75
C LEU A 103 9.93 -1.81 8.24
N THR A 104 11.03 -2.36 7.73
CA THR A 104 11.31 -2.52 6.31
C THR A 104 12.15 -3.78 6.09
N ASP A 105 11.99 -4.42 4.93
CA ASP A 105 12.85 -5.52 4.50
C ASP A 105 14.17 -5.03 3.87
N GLY A 106 14.35 -3.72 3.77
CA GLY A 106 15.54 -3.09 3.20
C GLY A 106 15.57 -3.08 1.66
N ALA A 107 14.48 -3.45 1.00
CA ALA A 107 14.34 -3.42 -0.46
C ALA A 107 13.36 -2.32 -0.90
N PRO A 108 13.74 -1.05 -0.84
CA PRO A 108 12.84 0.05 -1.17
C PRO A 108 12.38 -0.02 -2.63
N ILE A 109 11.12 0.29 -2.86
CA ILE A 109 10.51 0.35 -4.19
C ILE A 109 9.77 1.66 -4.38
N SER A 110 9.69 2.14 -5.62
CA SER A 110 8.98 3.36 -5.96
C SER A 110 8.30 3.24 -7.32
N ALA A 111 7.14 3.87 -7.47
CA ALA A 111 6.47 3.97 -8.77
C ALA A 111 7.33 4.64 -9.84
N ARG A 112 8.34 5.43 -9.46
CA ARG A 112 9.27 6.10 -10.38
C ARG A 112 10.20 5.14 -11.10
N GLU A 113 10.39 3.93 -10.56
CA GLU A 113 11.22 2.87 -11.15
C GLU A 113 10.53 2.12 -12.29
N PHE A 114 9.28 2.47 -12.59
CA PHE A 114 8.49 1.84 -13.64
C PHE A 114 8.13 2.82 -14.76
N ASN A 115 7.80 2.30 -15.94
CA ASN A 115 7.28 3.11 -17.03
C ASN A 115 5.89 3.66 -16.71
N SER A 116 5.55 4.81 -17.32
CA SER A 116 4.22 5.41 -17.19
C SER A 116 3.16 4.74 -18.09
N THR A 117 3.60 3.90 -19.04
CA THR A 117 2.74 3.25 -20.03
C THR A 117 2.91 1.74 -19.97
N PHE A 118 1.86 1.00 -20.37
CA PHE A 118 1.91 -0.46 -20.47
C PHE A 118 3.10 -0.91 -21.34
N PRO A 119 3.87 -1.94 -20.95
CA PRO A 119 3.63 -2.88 -19.84
C PRO A 119 4.17 -2.42 -18.48
N TYR A 120 4.48 -1.15 -18.29
CA TYR A 120 4.99 -0.52 -17.07
C TYR A 120 6.38 -0.97 -16.61
N LEU A 121 6.91 -2.04 -17.18
CA LEU A 121 8.23 -2.58 -16.84
C LEU A 121 9.32 -1.93 -17.68
N LEU A 122 10.48 -1.75 -17.10
CA LEU A 122 11.71 -1.39 -17.78
C LEU A 122 12.36 -2.64 -18.39
N THR A 123 13.41 -2.44 -19.20
CA THR A 123 14.22 -3.56 -19.70
C THR A 123 14.76 -4.39 -18.54
N PRO A 124 14.59 -5.73 -18.57
CA PRO A 124 15.09 -6.59 -17.51
C PRO A 124 16.61 -6.48 -17.35
N TYR A 125 17.08 -6.60 -16.13
CA TYR A 125 18.51 -6.75 -15.90
C TYR A 125 19.00 -8.06 -16.52
N PRO A 126 20.21 -8.08 -17.11
CA PRO A 126 20.76 -9.32 -17.63
C PRO A 126 20.93 -10.35 -16.52
N GLY A 127 20.41 -11.55 -16.74
CA GLY A 127 20.47 -12.66 -15.77
C GLY A 127 21.85 -13.33 -15.65
N SER A 128 22.85 -12.86 -16.40
CA SER A 128 24.22 -13.34 -16.36
C SER A 128 25.14 -12.17 -15.98
N PRO A 129 26.19 -12.37 -15.19
CA PRO A 129 27.18 -11.35 -14.90
C PRO A 129 27.94 -10.99 -16.19
N GLY A 130 27.35 -10.09 -16.97
CA GLY A 130 28.00 -9.45 -18.11
C GLY A 130 28.69 -8.18 -17.66
N SER A 131 29.68 -7.75 -18.43
CA SER A 131 30.42 -6.50 -18.21
C SER A 131 29.61 -5.21 -18.51
N SER A 132 28.28 -5.33 -18.70
CA SER A 132 27.43 -4.17 -18.91
C SER A 132 27.16 -3.47 -17.58
N PRO A 133 27.41 -2.16 -17.47
CA PRO A 133 27.07 -1.43 -16.27
C PRO A 133 25.56 -1.48 -16.05
N VAL A 134 25.14 -1.80 -14.85
CA VAL A 134 23.73 -1.70 -14.43
C VAL A 134 23.28 -0.25 -14.64
N PRO A 135 22.21 0.00 -15.42
CA PRO A 135 21.68 1.35 -15.53
C PRO A 135 21.26 1.84 -14.14
N GLN A 136 21.90 2.91 -13.67
CA GLN A 136 21.46 3.54 -12.42
C GLN A 136 20.14 4.26 -12.65
N PRO A 137 19.19 4.22 -11.70
CA PRO A 137 17.99 5.03 -11.78
C PRO A 137 18.39 6.48 -12.00
N GLN A 138 17.87 7.10 -13.04
CA GLN A 138 18.08 8.53 -13.24
C GLN A 138 17.18 9.28 -12.26
N ASN A 139 17.81 10.04 -11.37
CA ASN A 139 17.14 10.92 -10.41
C ASN A 139 16.34 12.03 -11.11
#